data_d68f01632f3be4f0ec6d02d03a5433f7
#
_entry.id   d68f01632f3be4f0ec6d02d03a5433f7
#
_cell.length_a   1.000
_cell.length_b   1.000
_cell.length_c   1.000
_cell.angle_alpha   90.00
_cell.angle_beta   90.00
_cell.angle_gamma   90.00
#
_symmetry.space_group_name_H-M   'P 1'
#
loop_
_entity.id
_entity.type
_entity.pdbx_description
1 polymer ?
#
loop_
_entity_poly.entity_id
_entity_poly.type
_entity_poly.pdbx_seq_one_letter_code
_entity_poly.pdbx_strand_id
1 'polypeptide(L)'
;MIKVNDLQKGKKNRYIVTLNEKEYDVNENLILNYHLIKGYVIEDDKVLDDIISDISYYDFYDIALTYLERNIKSSGEIKNYLKKKGASDEISSKIVSALISHKLLDDKKYFELYVSHYIRIGYGPIYIINKAKQSGIPQNIIEEFDFINYNE
;
A
#
# COMPACT_ATOMS: atom_id res chain seq x y z
N MET A 1 -16.73 26.44 -1.77
CA MET A 1 -16.42 26.31 -3.22
C MET A 1 -14.91 26.16 -3.41
N ILE A 2 -14.50 25.12 -4.14
CA ILE A 2 -13.10 24.87 -4.44
C ILE A 2 -12.88 25.16 -5.93
N LYS A 3 -12.02 26.11 -6.23
CA LYS A 3 -11.71 26.48 -7.60
C LYS A 3 -10.35 25.92 -8.01
N VAL A 4 -10.31 25.20 -9.15
CA VAL A 4 -9.05 24.74 -9.74
C VAL A 4 -8.49 25.88 -10.58
N ASN A 5 -7.49 26.58 -10.02
CA ASN A 5 -6.89 27.74 -10.66
C ASN A 5 -5.92 27.39 -11.78
N ASP A 6 -5.14 26.32 -11.57
CA ASP A 6 -4.12 25.88 -12.53
C ASP A 6 -3.80 24.41 -12.32
N LEU A 7 -3.24 23.78 -13.38
CA LEU A 7 -2.77 22.41 -13.38
C LEU A 7 -1.53 22.31 -14.26
N GLN A 8 -0.42 21.89 -13.68
CA GLN A 8 0.86 21.73 -14.38
C GLN A 8 1.38 20.33 -14.22
N LYS A 9 1.99 19.78 -15.27
CA LYS A 9 2.60 18.47 -15.25
C LYS A 9 3.91 18.52 -14.43
N GLY A 10 4.02 17.61 -13.45
CA GLY A 10 5.23 17.40 -12.68
C GLY A 10 6.07 16.25 -13.25
N LYS A 11 6.89 15.64 -12.39
CA LYS A 11 7.72 14.48 -12.76
C LYS A 11 6.90 13.20 -12.76
N LYS A 12 7.13 12.30 -13.74
CA LYS A 12 6.44 11.01 -13.85
C LYS A 12 4.92 11.18 -13.83
N ASN A 13 4.22 10.52 -12.90
CA ASN A 13 2.76 10.59 -12.73
C ASN A 13 2.35 11.59 -11.67
N ARG A 14 3.11 12.66 -11.51
CA ARG A 14 2.82 13.73 -10.54
C ARG A 14 2.36 14.97 -11.27
N TYR A 15 1.51 15.75 -10.59
CA TYR A 15 0.99 17.03 -11.08
C TYR A 15 1.03 18.05 -9.96
N ILE A 16 1.17 19.31 -10.33
CA ILE A 16 1.02 20.42 -9.39
C ILE A 16 -0.31 21.08 -9.70
N VAL A 17 -1.26 20.94 -8.79
CA VAL A 17 -2.60 21.53 -8.93
C VAL A 17 -2.74 22.70 -7.96
N THR A 18 -3.32 23.79 -8.41
CA THR A 18 -3.59 24.96 -7.59
C THR A 18 -5.09 24.99 -7.26
N LEU A 19 -5.41 24.78 -5.98
CA LEU A 19 -6.77 24.78 -5.45
C LEU A 19 -6.92 25.96 -4.51
N ASN A 20 -7.89 26.85 -4.80
CA ASN A 20 -8.09 28.07 -4.01
C ASN A 20 -6.79 28.83 -3.75
N GLU A 21 -6.00 28.98 -4.80
CA GLU A 21 -4.72 29.72 -4.83
C GLU A 21 -3.57 29.04 -4.05
N LYS A 22 -3.76 27.81 -3.57
CA LYS A 22 -2.71 27.03 -2.91
C LYS A 22 -2.28 25.86 -3.78
N GLU A 23 -0.97 25.65 -3.91
CA GLU A 23 -0.40 24.57 -4.70
C GLU A 23 -0.30 23.26 -3.92
N TYR A 24 -0.61 22.15 -4.60
CA TYR A 24 -0.46 20.79 -4.07
C TYR A 24 0.23 19.92 -5.10
N ASP A 25 1.25 19.20 -4.67
CA ASP A 25 1.92 18.18 -5.50
C ASP A 25 1.19 16.86 -5.27
N VAL A 26 0.54 16.35 -6.31
CA VAL A 26 -0.37 15.20 -6.20
C VAL A 26 -0.09 14.14 -7.25
N ASN A 27 -0.49 12.91 -6.94
CA ASN A 27 -0.47 11.79 -7.89
C ASN A 27 -1.56 12.01 -8.95
N GLU A 28 -1.32 11.52 -10.17
CA GLU A 28 -2.29 11.66 -11.28
C GLU A 28 -3.66 11.06 -10.94
N ASN A 29 -3.73 10.04 -10.06
CA ASN A 29 -5.00 9.46 -9.62
C ASN A 29 -5.94 10.48 -8.99
N LEU A 30 -5.40 11.45 -8.27
CA LEU A 30 -6.21 12.52 -7.67
C LEU A 30 -6.81 13.43 -8.74
N ILE A 31 -6.03 13.73 -9.77
CA ILE A 31 -6.53 14.55 -10.89
C ILE A 31 -7.71 13.86 -11.57
N LEU A 32 -7.59 12.56 -11.82
CA LEU A 32 -8.64 11.77 -12.47
C LEU A 32 -9.88 11.60 -11.58
N ASN A 33 -9.66 11.31 -10.30
CA ASN A 33 -10.77 11.02 -9.37
C ASN A 33 -11.64 12.23 -9.06
N TYR A 34 -11.03 13.42 -8.99
CA TYR A 34 -11.72 14.65 -8.61
C TYR A 34 -11.91 15.62 -9.76
N HIS A 35 -11.52 15.26 -10.98
CA HIS A 35 -11.60 16.14 -12.17
C HIS A 35 -10.89 17.48 -11.97
N LEU A 36 -9.67 17.44 -11.45
CA LEU A 36 -8.91 18.64 -11.09
C LEU A 36 -8.27 19.30 -12.32
N ILE A 37 -9.09 19.72 -13.26
CA ILE A 37 -8.65 20.43 -14.46
C ILE A 37 -8.91 21.93 -14.31
N LYS A 38 -8.05 22.72 -14.95
CA LYS A 38 -8.12 24.18 -14.86
C LYS A 38 -9.53 24.71 -15.21
N GLY A 39 -10.06 25.53 -14.33
CA GLY A 39 -11.39 26.15 -14.49
C GLY A 39 -12.53 25.35 -13.86
N TYR A 40 -12.30 24.12 -13.45
CA TYR A 40 -13.33 23.32 -12.78
C TYR A 40 -13.59 23.85 -11.37
N VAL A 41 -14.84 23.80 -10.95
CA VAL A 41 -15.27 24.27 -9.63
C VAL A 41 -15.98 23.13 -8.91
N ILE A 42 -15.55 22.84 -7.69
CA ILE A 42 -16.21 21.88 -6.79
C ILE A 42 -16.98 22.71 -5.77
N GLU A 43 -18.30 22.53 -5.72
CA GLU A 43 -19.16 23.38 -4.88
C GLU A 43 -19.08 23.03 -3.40
N ASP A 44 -18.88 21.76 -3.04
CA ASP A 44 -18.81 21.32 -1.65
C ASP A 44 -17.38 21.48 -1.09
N ASP A 45 -17.23 22.42 -0.16
CA ASP A 45 -15.94 22.70 0.49
C ASP A 45 -15.38 21.51 1.27
N LYS A 46 -16.23 20.59 1.70
CA LYS A 46 -15.81 19.40 2.45
C LYS A 46 -14.96 18.44 1.61
N VAL A 47 -15.10 18.51 0.29
CA VAL A 47 -14.30 17.68 -0.63
C VAL A 47 -12.81 18.01 -0.53
N LEU A 48 -12.45 19.23 -0.13
CA LEU A 48 -11.04 19.59 0.05
C LEU A 48 -10.35 18.72 1.12
N ASP A 49 -11.04 18.42 2.21
CA ASP A 49 -10.49 17.54 3.26
C ASP A 49 -10.28 16.13 2.72
N ASP A 50 -11.18 15.63 1.90
CA ASP A 50 -11.06 14.33 1.25
C ASP A 50 -9.87 14.31 0.29
N ILE A 51 -9.67 15.36 -0.48
CA ILE A 51 -8.53 15.48 -1.40
C ILE A 51 -7.22 15.46 -0.62
N ILE A 52 -7.13 16.22 0.47
CA ILE A 52 -5.93 16.27 1.30
C ILE A 52 -5.61 14.91 1.93
N SER A 53 -6.62 14.20 2.42
CA SER A 53 -6.47 12.83 2.95
C SER A 53 -5.98 11.86 1.87
N ASP A 54 -6.53 11.95 0.67
CA ASP A 54 -6.16 11.08 -0.44
C ASP A 54 -4.76 11.35 -0.98
N ILE A 55 -4.24 12.57 -0.82
CA ILE A 55 -2.84 12.88 -1.16
C ILE A 55 -1.90 11.93 -0.39
N SER A 56 -2.06 11.84 0.91
CA SER A 56 -1.25 10.94 1.75
C SER A 56 -1.45 9.47 1.37
N TYR A 57 -2.69 9.06 1.14
CA TYR A 57 -3.00 7.68 0.77
C TYR A 57 -2.25 7.26 -0.51
N TYR A 58 -2.36 8.05 -1.58
CA TYR A 58 -1.73 7.70 -2.85
C TYR A 58 -0.21 7.80 -2.80
N ASP A 59 0.34 8.73 -2.02
CA ASP A 59 1.78 8.83 -1.84
C ASP A 59 2.35 7.58 -1.15
N PHE A 60 1.69 7.12 -0.09
CA PHE A 60 2.12 5.89 0.60
C PHE A 60 1.84 4.63 -0.22
N TYR A 61 0.77 4.64 -1.03
CA TYR A 61 0.51 3.54 -1.94
C TYR A 61 1.65 3.37 -2.95
N ASP A 62 2.15 4.46 -3.53
CA ASP A 62 3.29 4.44 -4.44
C ASP A 62 4.56 3.95 -3.76
N ILE A 63 4.78 4.34 -2.50
CA ILE A 63 5.90 3.84 -1.68
C ILE A 63 5.80 2.32 -1.51
N ALA A 64 4.61 1.81 -1.23
CA ALA A 64 4.38 0.38 -1.09
C ALA A 64 4.64 -0.38 -2.38
N LEU A 65 4.18 0.13 -3.52
CA LEU A 65 4.42 -0.49 -4.82
C LEU A 65 5.92 -0.58 -5.14
N THR A 66 6.66 0.48 -4.86
CA THR A 66 8.11 0.52 -5.07
C THR A 66 8.81 -0.52 -4.18
N TYR A 67 8.35 -0.67 -2.95
CA TYR A 67 8.89 -1.66 -2.02
C TYR A 67 8.64 -3.10 -2.50
N LEU A 68 7.45 -3.36 -3.06
CA LEU A 68 7.09 -4.67 -3.61
C LEU A 68 7.86 -5.04 -4.88
N GLU A 69 8.30 -4.06 -5.66
CA GLU A 69 9.07 -4.31 -6.88
C GLU A 69 10.38 -5.06 -6.62
N ARG A 70 10.95 -4.92 -5.45
CA ARG A 70 12.24 -5.50 -5.09
C ARG A 70 12.15 -6.97 -4.72
N ASN A 71 11.15 -7.35 -3.91
CA ASN A 71 10.96 -8.70 -3.39
C ASN A 71 9.52 -8.92 -2.99
N ILE A 72 9.13 -10.19 -2.90
CA ILE A 72 7.86 -10.58 -2.31
C ILE A 72 7.90 -10.24 -0.81
N LYS A 73 6.84 -9.61 -0.31
CA LYS A 73 6.72 -9.18 1.09
C LYS A 73 5.41 -9.68 1.69
N SER A 74 5.40 -9.88 3.02
CA SER A 74 4.18 -10.15 3.76
C SER A 74 3.39 -8.87 4.00
N SER A 75 2.10 -8.99 4.32
CA SER A 75 1.27 -7.84 4.68
C SER A 75 1.83 -7.09 5.89
N GLY A 76 2.33 -7.83 6.89
CA GLY A 76 2.94 -7.22 8.07
C GLY A 76 4.21 -6.44 7.75
N GLU A 77 5.04 -6.95 6.84
CA GLU A 77 6.24 -6.24 6.40
C GLU A 77 5.92 -4.94 5.67
N ILE A 78 4.92 -4.96 4.79
CA ILE A 78 4.45 -3.76 4.08
C ILE A 78 3.91 -2.74 5.09
N LYS A 79 3.05 -3.19 6.00
CA LYS A 79 2.47 -2.31 7.02
C LYS A 79 3.54 -1.64 7.87
N ASN A 80 4.51 -2.40 8.35
CA ASN A 80 5.62 -1.87 9.15
C ASN A 80 6.49 -0.89 8.37
N TYR A 81 6.75 -1.19 7.10
CA TYR A 81 7.52 -0.30 6.23
C TYR A 81 6.82 1.05 6.03
N LEU A 82 5.51 1.01 5.77
CA LEU A 82 4.72 2.23 5.61
C LEU A 82 4.69 3.06 6.88
N LYS A 83 4.56 2.41 8.05
CA LYS A 83 4.61 3.12 9.34
C LYS A 83 5.95 3.78 9.59
N LYS A 84 7.06 3.13 9.23
CA LYS A 84 8.39 3.71 9.32
C LYS A 84 8.54 4.94 8.42
N LYS A 85 7.80 4.98 7.31
CA LYS A 85 7.79 6.13 6.39
C LYS A 85 6.82 7.23 6.83
N GLY A 86 6.11 7.04 7.93
CA GLY A 86 5.24 8.06 8.51
C GLY A 86 3.75 7.85 8.30
N ALA A 87 3.34 6.73 7.71
CA ALA A 87 1.92 6.43 7.51
C ALA A 87 1.24 6.07 8.83
N SER A 88 -0.02 6.48 8.98
CA SER A 88 -0.84 6.06 10.13
C SER A 88 -1.25 4.59 10.01
N ASP A 89 -1.71 4.00 11.12
CA ASP A 89 -2.27 2.64 11.10
C ASP A 89 -3.43 2.52 10.12
N GLU A 90 -4.29 3.50 10.08
CA GLU A 90 -5.46 3.51 9.20
C GLU A 90 -5.06 3.50 7.73
N ILE A 91 -4.17 4.39 7.33
CA ILE A 91 -3.66 4.47 5.95
C ILE A 91 -2.93 3.18 5.58
N SER A 92 -2.06 2.68 6.45
CA SER A 92 -1.29 1.45 6.21
C SER A 92 -2.23 0.26 6.00
N SER A 93 -3.25 0.12 6.83
CA SER A 93 -4.23 -0.96 6.73
C SER A 93 -5.06 -0.87 5.44
N LYS A 94 -5.48 0.33 5.05
CA LYS A 94 -6.21 0.54 3.80
C LYS A 94 -5.36 0.16 2.58
N ILE A 95 -4.09 0.53 2.59
CA ILE A 95 -3.17 0.21 1.49
C ILE A 95 -2.94 -1.29 1.39
N VAL A 96 -2.70 -1.96 2.52
CA VAL A 96 -2.54 -3.42 2.54
C VAL A 96 -3.79 -4.11 1.98
N SER A 97 -4.97 -3.69 2.39
CA SER A 97 -6.23 -4.25 1.89
C SER A 97 -6.38 -4.04 0.38
N ALA A 98 -6.02 -2.86 -0.12
CA ALA A 98 -6.07 -2.56 -1.54
C ALA A 98 -5.08 -3.43 -2.33
N LEU A 99 -3.87 -3.62 -1.83
CA LEU A 99 -2.86 -4.46 -2.47
C LEU A 99 -3.30 -5.92 -2.56
N ILE A 100 -3.93 -6.44 -1.52
CA ILE A 100 -4.50 -7.79 -1.50
C ILE A 100 -5.64 -7.89 -2.54
N SER A 101 -6.52 -6.90 -2.55
CA SER A 101 -7.66 -6.84 -3.49
C SER A 101 -7.21 -6.81 -4.95
N HIS A 102 -6.11 -6.12 -5.25
CA HIS A 102 -5.53 -6.04 -6.59
C HIS A 102 -4.58 -7.19 -6.91
N LYS A 103 -4.47 -8.19 -6.02
CA LYS A 103 -3.58 -9.36 -6.18
C LYS A 103 -2.10 -9.00 -6.32
N LEU A 104 -1.70 -7.87 -5.77
CA LEU A 104 -0.30 -7.43 -5.71
C LEU A 104 0.39 -7.92 -4.44
N LEU A 105 -0.37 -8.42 -3.48
CA LEU A 105 0.10 -8.94 -2.20
C LEU A 105 -0.63 -10.24 -1.89
N ASP A 106 0.11 -11.32 -1.64
CA ASP A 106 -0.43 -12.65 -1.36
C ASP A 106 0.36 -13.31 -0.25
N ASP A 107 -0.15 -13.23 0.98
CA ASP A 107 0.49 -13.80 2.16
C ASP A 107 0.59 -15.32 2.11
N LYS A 108 -0.40 -15.98 1.51
CA LYS A 108 -0.38 -17.43 1.36
C LYS A 108 0.80 -17.90 0.52
N LYS A 109 0.97 -17.26 -0.64
CA LYS A 109 2.10 -17.54 -1.53
C LYS A 109 3.43 -17.19 -0.88
N TYR A 110 3.49 -16.07 -0.19
CA TYR A 110 4.68 -15.67 0.57
C TYR A 110 5.05 -16.75 1.59
N PHE A 111 4.06 -17.24 2.34
CA PHE A 111 4.30 -18.25 3.35
C PHE A 111 4.74 -19.60 2.75
N GLU A 112 4.15 -20.01 1.64
CA GLU A 112 4.56 -21.22 0.93
C GLU A 112 6.04 -21.16 0.53
N LEU A 113 6.50 -20.05 -0.02
CA LEU A 113 7.90 -19.83 -0.37
C LEU A 113 8.80 -19.77 0.86
N TYR A 114 8.30 -19.17 1.93
CA TYR A 114 8.98 -19.06 3.22
C TYR A 114 9.22 -20.44 3.82
N VAL A 115 8.20 -21.29 3.85
CA VAL A 115 8.29 -22.67 4.34
C VAL A 115 9.28 -23.46 3.51
N SER A 116 9.18 -23.40 2.19
CA SER A 116 10.09 -24.11 1.29
C SER A 116 11.55 -23.73 1.54
N HIS A 117 11.82 -22.44 1.72
CA HIS A 117 13.16 -21.94 2.01
C HIS A 117 13.74 -22.51 3.30
N TYR A 118 12.96 -22.47 4.39
CA TYR A 118 13.45 -22.89 5.70
C TYR A 118 13.54 -24.42 5.83
N ILE A 119 12.65 -25.16 5.21
CA ILE A 119 12.73 -26.63 5.17
C ILE A 119 14.00 -27.05 4.42
N ARG A 120 14.30 -26.40 3.32
CA ARG A 120 15.50 -26.68 2.53
C ARG A 120 16.80 -26.48 3.33
N ILE A 121 16.81 -25.49 4.24
CA ILE A 121 17.95 -25.22 5.12
C ILE A 121 18.03 -26.23 6.26
N GLY A 122 16.92 -26.93 6.60
CA GLY A 122 16.90 -27.96 7.63
C GLY A 122 16.09 -27.61 8.88
N TYR A 123 15.26 -26.57 8.85
CA TYR A 123 14.42 -26.18 9.99
C TYR A 123 13.08 -26.90 9.96
N GLY A 124 12.54 -27.18 11.16
CA GLY A 124 11.25 -27.87 11.32
C GLY A 124 10.08 -26.90 11.46
N PRO A 125 8.83 -27.43 11.50
CA PRO A 125 7.61 -26.62 11.55
C PRO A 125 7.55 -25.63 12.72
N ILE A 126 7.98 -26.02 13.92
CA ILE A 126 7.90 -25.14 15.10
C ILE A 126 8.73 -23.87 14.89
N TYR A 127 9.95 -24.05 14.41
CA TYR A 127 10.84 -22.92 14.12
C TYR A 127 10.24 -22.01 13.04
N ILE A 128 9.72 -22.61 11.97
CA ILE A 128 9.14 -21.88 10.84
C ILE A 128 7.93 -21.05 11.29
N ILE A 129 7.05 -21.65 12.09
CA ILE A 129 5.86 -20.96 12.62
C ILE A 129 6.26 -19.76 13.48
N ASN A 130 7.20 -19.94 14.40
CA ASN A 130 7.65 -18.86 15.27
C ASN A 130 8.31 -17.72 14.48
N LYS A 131 9.13 -18.07 13.49
CA LYS A 131 9.80 -17.11 12.63
C LYS A 131 8.80 -16.36 11.75
N ALA A 132 7.80 -17.05 11.23
CA ALA A 132 6.75 -16.47 10.40
C ALA A 132 5.93 -15.42 11.16
N LYS A 133 5.62 -15.68 12.43
CA LYS A 133 4.92 -14.71 13.29
C LYS A 133 5.73 -13.43 13.45
N GLN A 134 7.04 -13.54 13.60
CA GLN A 134 7.95 -12.39 13.71
C GLN A 134 8.04 -11.62 12.40
N SER A 135 7.88 -12.30 11.27
CA SER A 135 7.95 -11.69 9.92
C SER A 135 6.63 -11.06 9.47
N GLY A 136 5.62 -11.01 10.32
CA GLY A 136 4.36 -10.34 10.02
C GLY A 136 3.41 -11.12 9.12
N ILE A 137 3.54 -12.45 9.07
CA ILE A 137 2.60 -13.30 8.34
C ILE A 137 1.34 -13.47 9.19
N PRO A 138 0.14 -13.24 8.64
CA PRO A 138 -1.09 -13.36 9.41
C PRO A 138 -1.28 -14.76 10.02
N GLN A 139 -1.83 -14.80 11.23
CA GLN A 139 -2.01 -16.06 11.97
C GLN A 139 -2.90 -17.05 11.22
N ASN A 140 -3.96 -16.58 10.56
CA ASN A 140 -4.84 -17.46 9.79
C ASN A 140 -4.12 -18.16 8.63
N ILE A 141 -3.18 -17.48 8.00
CA ILE A 141 -2.37 -18.07 6.91
C ILE A 141 -1.49 -19.19 7.47
N ILE A 142 -0.86 -18.96 8.62
CA ILE A 142 -0.01 -19.96 9.28
C ILE A 142 -0.84 -21.18 9.68
N GLU A 143 -2.01 -20.97 10.28
CA GLU A 143 -2.88 -22.06 10.76
C GLU A 143 -3.45 -22.91 9.63
N GLU A 144 -3.73 -22.31 8.48
CA GLU A 144 -4.27 -23.02 7.32
C GLU A 144 -3.22 -23.86 6.58
N PHE A 145 -1.95 -23.65 6.85
CA PHE A 145 -0.89 -24.37 6.15
C PHE A 145 -0.76 -25.80 6.71
N ASP A 146 -0.76 -26.77 5.79
CA ASP A 146 -0.66 -28.18 6.14
C ASP A 146 0.79 -28.66 6.06
N PHE A 147 1.49 -28.64 7.20
CA PHE A 147 2.86 -29.12 7.31
C PHE A 147 2.98 -30.65 7.19
N ILE A 148 1.91 -31.38 7.49
CA ILE A 148 1.92 -32.84 7.50
C ILE A 148 1.98 -33.37 6.07
N ASN A 149 1.22 -32.79 5.17
CA ASN A 149 1.15 -33.21 3.76
C ASN A 149 2.00 -32.35 2.82
N TYR A 150 2.87 -31.50 3.38
CA TYR A 150 3.74 -30.66 2.56
C TYR A 150 4.83 -31.49 1.89
N ASN A 151 4.88 -31.46 0.57
CA ASN A 151 5.93 -32.08 -0.23
C ASN A 151 6.67 -30.97 -1.00
N GLU A 152 7.98 -30.99 -0.88
CA GLU A 152 8.86 -30.04 -1.57
C GLU A 152 8.88 -30.27 -3.09
#